data_752b4a859510ec5c56e95b032d4dae98
#
_entry.id   752b4a859510ec5c56e95b032d4dae98
#
_cell.length_a   1.000
_cell.length_b   1.000
_cell.length_c   1.000
_cell.angle_alpha   90.00
_cell.angle_beta   90.00
_cell.angle_gamma   90.00
#
_symmetry.space_group_name_H-M   'P 1'
#
loop_
_entity.id
_entity.type
_entity.pdbx_description
1 polymer ?
#
loop_
_entity_poly.entity_id
_entity_poly.type
_entity_poly.pdbx_seq_one_letter_code
_entity_poly.pdbx_strand_id
1 'polypeptide(L)'
;DAAFYKSATNADELKHVFDDISKEISTGADYPTETTEGFEHETGYITFDDQLGDYMQVTDLSKLVYNGTVYGCKSKTTDGNVDTYHFSGDVHSGLAAADLEDVVITVTRSNDVAVGDKVQVKVPASLIPLRNFAIDLAKDTMNVSNTTPISVLYSSGVKPAALDLLENPDDAMKAYMEKNTDAMGKVSF
;
A
#
# COMPACT_ATOMS: atom_id res chain seq x y z
N ASP A 1 14.47 -1.71 33.53
CA ASP A 1 13.27 -2.59 33.48
C ASP A 1 12.02 -1.96 34.06
N ALA A 2 12.08 -0.74 34.66
CA ALA A 2 10.90 -0.01 35.13
C ALA A 2 10.05 0.62 34.01
N ALA A 3 10.56 0.69 32.78
CA ALA A 3 9.89 1.33 31.67
C ALA A 3 8.63 0.58 31.15
N PHE A 4 8.48 -0.68 31.53
CA PHE A 4 7.32 -1.50 31.10
C PHE A 4 6.24 -1.65 32.16
N TYR A 5 6.39 -0.99 33.31
CA TYR A 5 5.40 -1.09 34.36
C TYR A 5 4.46 0.10 34.31
N LYS A 6 3.23 -0.13 33.88
CA LYS A 6 2.16 0.87 33.92
C LYS A 6 1.16 0.44 34.99
N SER A 7 0.76 1.36 35.87
CA SER A 7 -0.21 1.10 36.95
C SER A 7 -1.47 1.91 36.71
N ALA A 8 -2.60 1.34 37.03
CA ALA A 8 -3.90 2.00 37.00
C ALA A 8 -4.62 1.79 38.33
N THR A 9 -5.30 2.82 38.80
CA THR A 9 -6.02 2.81 40.10
C THR A 9 -7.54 2.75 39.93
N ASN A 10 -8.01 2.96 38.69
CA ASN A 10 -9.43 2.90 38.34
C ASN A 10 -9.61 2.41 36.91
N ALA A 11 -10.88 2.16 36.51
CA ALA A 11 -11.21 1.59 35.18
C ALA A 11 -10.82 2.51 34.01
N ASP A 12 -10.92 3.82 34.18
CA ASP A 12 -10.58 4.77 33.12
C ASP A 12 -9.06 4.83 32.92
N GLU A 13 -8.29 4.86 33.99
CA GLU A 13 -6.84 4.76 33.93
C GLU A 13 -6.38 3.43 33.33
N LEU A 14 -7.05 2.32 33.71
CA LEU A 14 -6.77 1.01 33.11
C LEU A 14 -7.01 1.00 31.62
N LYS A 15 -8.10 1.61 31.16
CA LYS A 15 -8.37 1.75 29.74
C LYS A 15 -7.25 2.53 29.03
N HIS A 16 -6.84 3.68 29.57
CA HIS A 16 -5.74 4.46 29.00
C HIS A 16 -4.43 3.68 28.96
N VAL A 17 -4.12 2.91 30.02
CA VAL A 17 -2.92 2.06 30.02
C VAL A 17 -2.99 1.00 28.92
N PHE A 18 -4.16 0.37 28.73
CA PHE A 18 -4.32 -0.62 27.64
C PHE A 18 -4.28 0.02 26.26
N ASP A 19 -4.88 1.19 26.08
CA ASP A 19 -4.83 1.95 24.83
C ASP A 19 -3.37 2.32 24.50
N ASP A 20 -2.60 2.78 25.49
CA ASP A 20 -1.18 3.11 25.34
C ASP A 20 -0.33 1.88 25.00
N ILE A 21 -0.54 0.76 25.71
CA ILE A 21 0.19 -0.49 25.44
C ILE A 21 -0.16 -1.01 24.05
N SER A 22 -1.43 -0.97 23.67
CA SER A 22 -1.87 -1.37 22.33
C SER A 22 -1.24 -0.50 21.25
N LYS A 23 -1.15 0.79 21.50
CA LYS A 23 -0.49 1.75 20.61
C LYS A 23 1.00 1.44 20.49
N GLU A 24 1.69 1.24 21.61
CA GLU A 24 3.11 0.88 21.60
C GLU A 24 3.37 -0.43 20.87
N ILE A 25 2.52 -1.46 21.09
CA ILE A 25 2.64 -2.75 20.40
C ILE A 25 2.35 -2.60 18.91
N SER A 26 1.25 -1.93 18.53
CA SER A 26 0.91 -1.70 17.13
C SER A 26 2.01 -0.93 16.42
N THR A 27 2.45 0.17 17.01
CA THR A 27 3.52 1.00 16.45
C THR A 27 4.81 0.19 16.30
N GLY A 28 5.20 -0.58 17.32
CA GLY A 28 6.40 -1.41 17.26
C GLY A 28 6.29 -2.57 16.25
N ALA A 29 5.07 -3.06 15.99
CA ALA A 29 4.83 -4.13 15.02
C ALA A 29 4.73 -3.63 13.57
N ASP A 30 4.34 -2.37 13.39
CA ASP A 30 4.19 -1.72 12.09
C ASP A 30 5.53 -1.24 11.50
N TYR A 31 6.62 -1.31 12.28
CA TYR A 31 7.92 -0.84 11.83
C TYR A 31 8.57 -1.82 10.89
N PRO A 32 8.81 -1.42 9.64
CA PRO A 32 9.70 -2.16 8.77
C PRO A 32 11.13 -2.05 9.31
N THR A 33 11.96 -2.97 8.92
CA THR A 33 13.36 -3.09 9.33
C THR A 33 14.27 -1.92 8.92
N GLU A 34 13.78 -0.97 8.17
CA GLU A 34 14.50 0.21 7.69
C GLU A 34 14.05 1.49 8.41
N THR A 35 14.05 1.49 9.73
CA THR A 35 13.92 2.72 10.48
C THR A 35 15.29 3.37 10.59
N THR A 36 15.44 4.54 10.03
CA THR A 36 16.60 5.36 10.25
C THR A 36 16.50 6.01 11.63
N GLU A 37 17.42 5.63 12.52
CA GLU A 37 17.70 6.26 13.80
C GLU A 37 16.57 6.43 14.81
N GLY A 38 16.64 5.65 15.87
CA GLY A 38 15.85 5.80 17.07
C GLY A 38 14.40 5.30 16.93
N PHE A 39 13.69 5.32 18.01
CA PHE A 39 12.27 4.96 18.08
C PHE A 39 11.35 6.10 17.61
N GLU A 40 11.81 6.92 16.71
CA GLU A 40 10.96 7.93 16.07
C GLU A 40 10.12 7.23 15.02
N HIS A 41 8.99 6.80 15.46
CA HIS A 41 7.97 6.03 14.78
C HIS A 41 7.42 6.70 13.51
N GLU A 42 7.81 7.92 13.27
CA GLU A 42 7.25 8.79 12.25
C GLU A 42 7.96 8.70 10.91
N THR A 43 9.14 8.08 10.88
CA THR A 43 10.03 8.11 9.71
C THR A 43 10.13 6.81 8.92
N GLY A 44 9.58 5.71 9.44
CA GLY A 44 9.60 4.41 8.76
C GLY A 44 8.56 4.34 7.64
N TYR A 45 8.96 3.71 6.53
CA TYR A 45 8.06 3.41 5.41
C TYR A 45 8.02 1.91 5.14
N ILE A 46 6.84 1.43 4.77
CA ILE A 46 6.68 0.13 4.13
C ILE A 46 6.57 0.37 2.64
N THR A 47 7.36 -0.37 1.87
CA THR A 47 7.36 -0.28 0.41
C THR A 47 6.78 -1.55 -0.17
N PHE A 48 5.79 -1.38 -1.04
CA PHE A 48 5.19 -2.45 -1.83
C PHE A 48 5.54 -2.21 -3.29
N ASP A 49 6.04 -3.25 -3.94
CA ASP A 49 6.34 -3.25 -5.37
C ASP A 49 5.41 -4.23 -6.07
N ASP A 50 4.80 -3.78 -7.16
CA ASP A 50 4.04 -4.62 -8.06
C ASP A 50 4.54 -4.44 -9.49
N GLN A 51 5.00 -5.53 -10.09
CA GLN A 51 5.45 -5.57 -11.48
C GLN A 51 4.34 -6.13 -12.34
N LEU A 52 3.77 -5.31 -13.23
CA LEU A 52 2.77 -5.78 -14.16
C LEU A 52 3.36 -6.85 -15.08
N GLY A 53 2.49 -7.73 -15.56
CA GLY A 53 2.84 -8.73 -16.56
C GLY A 53 3.42 -8.12 -17.84
N ASP A 54 4.04 -8.98 -18.66
CA ASP A 54 4.61 -8.56 -19.93
C ASP A 54 3.57 -7.84 -20.80
N TYR A 55 4.01 -6.83 -21.52
CA TYR A 55 3.19 -5.99 -22.42
C TYR A 55 2.07 -5.18 -21.74
N MET A 56 2.00 -5.18 -20.39
CA MET A 56 0.96 -4.48 -19.63
C MET A 56 1.40 -3.09 -19.17
N GLN A 57 0.45 -2.17 -19.12
CA GLN A 57 0.64 -0.83 -18.57
C GLN A 57 -0.44 -0.48 -17.54
N VAL A 58 -0.13 0.45 -16.65
CA VAL A 58 -1.13 1.09 -15.79
C VAL A 58 -1.90 2.11 -16.63
N THR A 59 -3.22 1.97 -16.70
CA THR A 59 -4.08 2.89 -17.46
C THR A 59 -4.71 3.97 -16.59
N ASP A 60 -5.04 3.64 -15.34
CA ASP A 60 -5.57 4.57 -14.36
C ASP A 60 -5.12 4.20 -12.95
N LEU A 61 -4.75 5.19 -12.16
CA LEU A 61 -4.48 5.07 -10.74
C LEU A 61 -5.06 6.31 -10.06
N SER A 62 -6.32 6.27 -9.72
CA SER A 62 -7.05 7.45 -9.28
C SER A 62 -7.58 7.34 -7.86
N LYS A 63 -7.48 6.17 -7.24
CA LYS A 63 -8.11 5.91 -5.94
C LYS A 63 -7.19 5.19 -4.97
N LEU A 64 -7.25 5.65 -3.74
CA LEU A 64 -6.67 5.02 -2.56
C LEU A 64 -7.79 4.74 -1.57
N VAL A 65 -7.81 3.58 -0.96
CA VAL A 65 -8.74 3.26 0.13
C VAL A 65 -7.94 3.16 1.41
N TYR A 66 -8.34 3.93 2.41
CA TYR A 66 -7.76 3.85 3.74
C TYR A 66 -8.87 3.70 4.78
N ASN A 67 -8.76 2.69 5.63
CA ASN A 67 -9.77 2.37 6.65
C ASN A 67 -11.22 2.32 6.11
N GLY A 68 -11.39 1.77 4.90
CA GLY A 68 -12.69 1.68 4.23
C GLY A 68 -13.19 2.98 3.57
N THR A 69 -12.46 4.09 3.69
CA THR A 69 -12.79 5.35 3.04
C THR A 69 -12.01 5.48 1.73
N VAL A 70 -12.70 5.87 0.66
CA VAL A 70 -12.10 6.06 -0.66
C VAL A 70 -11.64 7.51 -0.81
N TYR A 71 -10.37 7.68 -1.18
CA TYR A 71 -9.75 8.98 -1.46
C TYR A 71 -9.38 9.06 -2.94
N GLY A 72 -9.70 10.19 -3.55
CA GLY A 72 -9.30 10.48 -4.93
C GLY A 72 -7.87 11.00 -5.02
N CYS A 73 -7.22 10.76 -6.14
CA CYS A 73 -5.93 11.37 -6.43
C CYS A 73 -6.08 12.91 -6.48
N LYS A 74 -5.26 13.62 -5.71
CA LYS A 74 -5.24 15.09 -5.65
C LYS A 74 -4.44 15.68 -6.80
N SER A 75 -3.30 15.10 -7.08
CA SER A 75 -2.42 15.54 -8.16
C SER A 75 -1.52 14.40 -8.63
N LYS A 76 -1.10 14.53 -9.88
CA LYS A 76 -0.14 13.65 -10.51
C LYS A 76 0.98 14.51 -11.06
N THR A 77 2.22 14.11 -10.84
CA THR A 77 3.41 14.69 -11.47
C THR A 77 4.10 13.64 -12.32
N THR A 78 4.73 14.07 -13.41
CA THR A 78 5.48 13.18 -14.30
C THR A 78 6.90 13.71 -14.43
N ASP A 79 7.87 12.85 -14.17
CA ASP A 79 9.29 13.12 -14.41
C ASP A 79 9.90 11.98 -15.22
N GLY A 80 10.24 12.27 -16.46
CA GLY A 80 10.68 11.26 -17.41
C GLY A 80 9.62 10.18 -17.63
N ASN A 81 9.95 8.95 -17.25
CA ASN A 81 9.06 7.80 -17.35
C ASN A 81 8.40 7.42 -16.01
N VAL A 82 8.48 8.29 -15.00
CA VAL A 82 7.90 8.06 -13.68
C VAL A 82 6.73 9.00 -13.45
N ASP A 83 5.56 8.43 -13.22
CA ASP A 83 4.38 9.13 -12.73
C ASP A 83 4.32 9.01 -11.21
N THR A 84 4.21 10.14 -10.49
CA THR A 84 4.02 10.17 -9.03
C THR A 84 2.62 10.68 -8.71
N TYR A 85 1.89 9.92 -7.91
CA TYR A 85 0.52 10.22 -7.52
C TYR A 85 0.47 10.65 -6.06
N HIS A 86 -0.25 11.74 -5.79
CA HIS A 86 -0.42 12.33 -4.47
C HIS A 86 -1.88 12.28 -4.05
N PHE A 87 -2.08 11.93 -2.79
CA PHE A 87 -3.39 11.88 -2.17
C PHE A 87 -3.44 12.89 -1.02
N SER A 88 -4.61 13.23 -0.56
CA SER A 88 -4.79 14.03 0.65
C SER A 88 -6.08 13.63 1.34
N GLY A 89 -6.06 13.70 2.62
CA GLY A 89 -7.20 13.44 3.48
C GLY A 89 -6.74 13.38 4.93
N ASP A 90 -7.56 13.94 5.81
CA ASP A 90 -7.33 13.83 7.24
C ASP A 90 -7.59 12.40 7.68
N VAL A 91 -6.54 11.65 7.82
CA VAL A 91 -6.58 10.29 8.34
C VAL A 91 -6.24 10.32 9.82
N HIS A 92 -7.09 10.94 10.61
CA HIS A 92 -6.96 10.85 12.05
C HIS A 92 -7.43 9.48 12.54
N SER A 93 -6.62 8.44 12.29
CA SER A 93 -6.61 7.38 13.27
C SER A 93 -5.80 7.95 14.45
N GLY A 94 -6.27 7.91 15.66
CA GLY A 94 -5.56 8.45 16.83
C GLY A 94 -4.19 7.77 17.10
N LEU A 95 -3.66 7.03 16.16
CA LEU A 95 -2.42 6.27 16.16
C LEU A 95 -1.43 6.76 15.10
N ALA A 96 -1.87 7.47 14.06
CA ALA A 96 -1.00 7.86 12.97
C ALA A 96 -0.36 9.22 13.22
N ALA A 97 0.95 9.27 13.14
CA ALA A 97 1.74 10.52 13.12
C ALA A 97 1.86 11.10 11.70
N ALA A 98 1.52 10.31 10.69
CA ALA A 98 1.54 10.69 9.27
C ALA A 98 0.11 10.78 8.71
N ASP A 99 -0.07 11.43 7.58
CA ASP A 99 -1.33 11.49 6.86
C ASP A 99 -1.21 10.91 5.43
N LEU A 100 -2.28 10.97 4.64
CA LEU A 100 -2.26 10.44 3.28
C LEU A 100 -1.35 11.23 2.32
N GLU A 101 -0.95 12.46 2.67
CA GLU A 101 0.01 13.22 1.89
C GLU A 101 1.41 12.60 1.93
N ASP A 102 1.70 11.80 2.96
CA ASP A 102 2.96 11.08 3.14
C ASP A 102 2.99 9.74 2.37
N VAL A 103 1.85 9.30 1.85
CA VAL A 103 1.80 8.12 0.96
C VAL A 103 2.28 8.53 -0.43
N VAL A 104 3.34 7.87 -0.89
CA VAL A 104 3.91 8.11 -2.22
C VAL A 104 3.67 6.91 -3.10
N ILE A 105 2.94 7.11 -4.19
CA ILE A 105 2.70 6.05 -5.18
C ILE A 105 3.33 6.46 -6.50
N THR A 106 4.20 5.61 -7.03
CA THR A 106 4.85 5.84 -8.31
C THR A 106 4.52 4.75 -9.31
N VAL A 107 4.34 5.14 -10.57
CA VAL A 107 4.25 4.23 -11.70
C VAL A 107 5.44 4.49 -12.62
N THR A 108 6.34 3.54 -12.71
CA THR A 108 7.46 3.60 -13.64
C THR A 108 7.04 2.95 -14.95
N ARG A 109 6.96 3.75 -16.01
CA ARG A 109 6.65 3.30 -17.37
C ARG A 109 7.87 2.62 -17.97
N SER A 110 7.71 1.40 -18.45
CA SER A 110 8.80 0.76 -19.17
C SER A 110 8.87 1.28 -20.62
N ASN A 111 10.06 1.67 -21.06
CA ASN A 111 10.35 2.01 -22.45
C ASN A 111 10.42 0.77 -23.33
N ASP A 112 10.65 -0.39 -22.76
CA ASP A 112 10.55 -1.68 -23.45
C ASP A 112 9.08 -2.10 -23.49
N VAL A 113 8.58 -2.33 -24.71
CA VAL A 113 7.18 -2.74 -24.93
C VAL A 113 6.89 -4.08 -24.25
N ALA A 114 7.85 -5.00 -24.26
CA ALA A 114 7.70 -6.32 -23.68
C ALA A 114 7.66 -6.32 -22.15
N VAL A 115 8.24 -5.31 -21.51
CA VAL A 115 8.30 -5.23 -20.05
C VAL A 115 7.12 -4.44 -19.50
N GLY A 116 6.35 -5.02 -18.57
CA GLY A 116 5.24 -4.33 -17.92
C GLY A 116 5.68 -3.11 -17.09
N ASP A 117 4.73 -2.24 -16.80
CA ASP A 117 4.98 -1.10 -15.90
C ASP A 117 5.18 -1.58 -14.46
N LYS A 118 5.91 -0.81 -13.66
CA LYS A 118 6.10 -1.07 -12.23
C LYS A 118 5.32 -0.07 -11.40
N VAL A 119 4.54 -0.56 -10.43
CA VAL A 119 3.89 0.25 -9.40
C VAL A 119 4.68 0.08 -8.10
N GLN A 120 5.05 1.19 -7.49
CA GLN A 120 5.63 1.18 -6.16
C GLN A 120 4.77 2.04 -5.23
N VAL A 121 4.44 1.50 -4.07
CA VAL A 121 3.68 2.19 -3.03
C VAL A 121 4.55 2.29 -1.79
N LYS A 122 4.85 3.51 -1.36
CA LYS A 122 5.54 3.81 -0.10
C LYS A 122 4.52 4.38 0.87
N VAL A 123 4.33 3.67 1.97
CA VAL A 123 3.36 4.04 3.00
C VAL A 123 4.09 4.24 4.31
N PRO A 124 3.87 5.37 5.01
CA PRO A 124 4.34 5.52 6.38
C PRO A 124 3.89 4.34 7.26
N ALA A 125 4.80 3.76 8.00
CA ALA A 125 4.49 2.58 8.83
C ALA A 125 3.38 2.88 9.85
N SER A 126 3.30 4.11 10.34
CA SER A 126 2.27 4.57 11.26
C SER A 126 0.83 4.53 10.69
N LEU A 127 0.68 4.48 9.36
CA LEU A 127 -0.62 4.33 8.69
C LEU A 127 -1.06 2.87 8.54
N ILE A 128 -0.21 1.89 8.88
CA ILE A 128 -0.51 0.46 8.68
C ILE A 128 -0.51 -0.27 10.02
N PRO A 129 -1.52 -0.07 10.88
CA PRO A 129 -1.64 -0.86 12.10
C PRO A 129 -1.92 -2.33 11.73
N LEU A 130 -1.14 -3.25 12.30
CA LEU A 130 -1.32 -4.68 12.05
C LEU A 130 -2.58 -5.24 12.72
N ARG A 131 -3.03 -4.61 13.83
CA ARG A 131 -4.17 -5.07 14.60
C ARG A 131 -4.92 -3.91 15.22
N ASN A 132 -6.24 -4.02 15.24
CA ASN A 132 -7.09 -3.19 16.06
C ASN A 132 -7.43 -3.91 17.36
N PHE A 133 -7.32 -3.18 18.48
CA PHE A 133 -7.73 -3.64 19.79
C PHE A 133 -8.95 -2.84 20.25
N ALA A 134 -10.06 -3.50 20.47
CA ALA A 134 -11.25 -2.89 21.03
C ALA A 134 -11.51 -3.49 22.43
N ILE A 135 -11.44 -2.66 23.47
CA ILE A 135 -11.65 -3.06 24.86
C ILE A 135 -13.06 -2.64 25.27
N ASP A 136 -13.87 -3.61 25.67
CA ASP A 136 -15.18 -3.38 26.29
C ASP A 136 -15.07 -3.63 27.78
N LEU A 137 -14.86 -2.56 28.55
CA LEU A 137 -14.70 -2.63 29.99
C LEU A 137 -15.99 -3.07 30.70
N ALA A 138 -17.16 -2.86 30.12
CA ALA A 138 -18.43 -3.28 30.71
C ALA A 138 -18.62 -4.79 30.63
N LYS A 139 -17.98 -5.44 29.64
CA LYS A 139 -18.05 -6.88 29.41
C LYS A 139 -16.76 -7.61 29.78
N ASP A 140 -15.75 -6.87 30.23
CA ASP A 140 -14.41 -7.41 30.50
C ASP A 140 -13.86 -8.23 29.30
N THR A 141 -14.03 -7.67 28.09
CA THR A 141 -13.61 -8.34 26.87
C THR A 141 -12.69 -7.45 26.04
N MET A 142 -11.72 -8.08 25.40
CA MET A 142 -10.85 -7.46 24.40
C MET A 142 -11.05 -8.17 23.07
N ASN A 143 -11.47 -7.42 22.07
CA ASN A 143 -11.54 -7.91 20.70
C ASN A 143 -10.32 -7.47 19.93
N VAL A 144 -9.67 -8.41 19.29
CA VAL A 144 -8.52 -8.15 18.40
C VAL A 144 -8.94 -8.47 16.97
N SER A 145 -8.82 -7.52 16.07
CA SER A 145 -9.11 -7.73 14.65
C SER A 145 -7.92 -7.31 13.79
N ASN A 146 -7.73 -8.03 12.69
CA ASN A 146 -6.78 -7.61 11.67
C ASN A 146 -7.37 -6.41 10.91
N THR A 147 -6.49 -5.51 10.49
CA THR A 147 -6.87 -4.42 9.61
C THR A 147 -6.30 -4.63 8.22
N THR A 148 -7.02 -4.17 7.21
CA THR A 148 -6.50 -3.89 5.88
C THR A 148 -6.58 -2.39 5.68
N PRO A 149 -5.66 -1.62 6.30
CA PRO A 149 -5.84 -0.18 6.40
C PRO A 149 -5.74 0.51 5.05
N ILE A 150 -4.93 -0.02 4.14
CA ILE A 150 -4.67 0.64 2.85
C ILE A 150 -4.83 -0.32 1.68
N SER A 151 -5.49 0.16 0.62
CA SER A 151 -5.56 -0.50 -0.69
C SER A 151 -5.38 0.55 -1.78
N VAL A 152 -4.52 0.27 -2.73
CA VAL A 152 -4.33 1.09 -3.93
C VAL A 152 -5.10 0.45 -5.07
N LEU A 153 -5.98 1.22 -5.69
CA LEU A 153 -6.82 0.78 -6.80
C LEU A 153 -6.28 1.37 -8.09
N TYR A 154 -5.84 0.53 -8.98
CA TYR A 154 -5.43 0.93 -10.32
C TYR A 154 -6.00 -0.03 -11.37
N SER A 155 -6.11 0.46 -12.58
CA SER A 155 -6.48 -0.33 -13.76
C SER A 155 -5.27 -0.58 -14.61
N SER A 156 -5.20 -1.73 -15.21
CA SER A 156 -4.17 -2.09 -16.19
C SER A 156 -4.77 -2.43 -17.54
N GLY A 157 -3.97 -2.38 -18.57
CA GLY A 157 -4.34 -2.74 -19.91
C GLY A 157 -3.10 -3.07 -20.75
N VAL A 158 -3.31 -3.67 -21.88
CA VAL A 158 -2.24 -3.97 -22.85
C VAL A 158 -1.68 -2.66 -23.41
N LYS A 159 -0.37 -2.56 -23.54
CA LYS A 159 0.27 -1.41 -24.17
C LYS A 159 -0.18 -1.29 -25.64
N PRO A 160 -0.53 -0.08 -26.13
CA PRO A 160 -0.92 0.10 -27.52
C PRO A 160 0.10 -0.47 -28.51
N ALA A 161 1.39 -0.24 -28.28
CA ALA A 161 2.45 -0.78 -29.11
C ALA A 161 2.51 -2.32 -29.14
N ALA A 162 2.04 -2.97 -28.07
CA ALA A 162 1.95 -4.43 -28.06
C ALA A 162 0.79 -4.94 -28.94
N LEU A 163 -0.29 -4.18 -29.06
CA LEU A 163 -1.38 -4.50 -29.98
C LEU A 163 -0.91 -4.43 -31.43
N ASP A 164 -0.05 -3.45 -31.79
CA ASP A 164 0.54 -3.36 -33.10
C ASP A 164 1.45 -4.57 -33.40
N LEU A 165 2.16 -5.08 -32.39
CA LEU A 165 2.97 -6.29 -32.50
C LEU A 165 2.14 -7.58 -32.69
N LEU A 166 0.86 -7.61 -32.29
CA LEU A 166 0.02 -8.77 -32.60
C LEU A 166 -0.25 -8.93 -34.12
N GLU A 167 -0.29 -7.81 -34.86
CA GLU A 167 -0.48 -7.84 -36.30
C GLU A 167 0.81 -8.23 -37.05
N ASN A 168 1.96 -7.79 -36.53
CA ASN A 168 3.28 -8.05 -37.12
C ASN A 168 4.27 -8.44 -35.97
N PRO A 169 4.18 -9.68 -35.47
CA PRO A 169 4.92 -10.06 -34.28
C PRO A 169 6.42 -10.20 -34.56
N ASP A 170 7.22 -9.55 -33.72
CA ASP A 170 8.64 -9.81 -33.60
C ASP A 170 8.91 -11.16 -32.90
N ASP A 171 10.17 -11.53 -32.74
CA ASP A 171 10.51 -12.85 -32.19
C ASP A 171 10.13 -12.96 -30.69
N ALA A 172 10.14 -11.85 -29.94
CA ALA A 172 9.71 -11.82 -28.52
C ALA A 172 8.20 -12.01 -28.42
N MET A 173 7.41 -11.32 -29.25
CA MET A 173 5.97 -11.47 -29.27
C MET A 173 5.55 -12.86 -29.77
N LYS A 174 6.24 -13.43 -30.76
CA LYS A 174 5.99 -14.82 -31.19
C LYS A 174 6.18 -15.81 -30.05
N ALA A 175 7.30 -15.69 -29.33
CA ALA A 175 7.60 -16.55 -28.19
C ALA A 175 6.58 -16.38 -27.03
N TYR A 176 6.10 -15.14 -26.84
CA TYR A 176 5.03 -14.86 -25.88
C TYR A 176 3.71 -15.52 -26.28
N MET A 177 3.30 -15.35 -27.53
CA MET A 177 2.07 -15.91 -28.09
C MET A 177 2.06 -17.46 -28.01
N GLU A 178 3.20 -18.10 -28.30
CA GLU A 178 3.32 -19.57 -28.20
C GLU A 178 3.01 -20.08 -26.78
N LYS A 179 3.35 -19.30 -25.76
CA LYS A 179 3.12 -19.68 -24.35
C LYS A 179 1.75 -19.29 -23.81
N ASN A 180 1.17 -18.23 -24.36
CA ASN A 180 0.00 -17.56 -23.79
C ASN A 180 -1.23 -17.58 -24.68
N THR A 181 -1.23 -18.41 -25.72
CA THR A 181 -2.41 -18.62 -26.58
C THR A 181 -3.16 -19.86 -26.14
N ASP A 182 -4.47 -19.72 -25.93
CA ASP A 182 -5.34 -20.82 -25.57
C ASP A 182 -5.68 -21.71 -26.80
N ALA A 183 -6.40 -22.80 -26.53
CA ALA A 183 -6.80 -23.76 -27.58
C ALA A 183 -7.76 -23.15 -28.64
N MET A 184 -8.34 -21.97 -28.36
CA MET A 184 -9.22 -21.23 -29.29
C MET A 184 -8.46 -20.17 -30.06
N GLY A 185 -7.14 -20.05 -29.88
CA GLY A 185 -6.30 -19.05 -30.55
C GLY A 185 -6.34 -17.67 -29.91
N LYS A 186 -6.85 -17.56 -28.66
CA LYS A 186 -6.90 -16.28 -27.93
C LYS A 186 -5.61 -16.08 -27.12
N VAL A 187 -4.92 -14.97 -27.36
CA VAL A 187 -3.76 -14.56 -26.56
C VAL A 187 -4.21 -13.94 -25.25
N SER A 188 -3.61 -14.37 -24.15
CA SER A 188 -3.81 -13.78 -22.83
C SER A 188 -2.60 -12.90 -22.44
N PHE A 189 -2.87 -11.71 -21.92
CA PHE A 189 -1.88 -10.78 -21.39
C PHE A 189 -2.02 -10.69 -19.88
#